data_c162c09a8d7d46c9f0bcfbfa7a44d18a
#
_entry.id   c162c09a8d7d46c9f0bcfbfa7a44d18a
#
_cell.length_a   1.000
_cell.length_b   1.000
_cell.length_c   1.000
_cell.angle_alpha   90.00
_cell.angle_beta   90.00
_cell.angle_gamma   90.00
#
_symmetry.space_group_name_H-M   'P 1'
#
loop_
_entity.id
_entity.type
_entity.pdbx_description
1 polymer ?
#
loop_
_entity_poly.entity_id
_entity_poly.type
_entity_poly.pdbx_seq_one_letter_code
_entity_poly.pdbx_strand_id
1 'polypeptide(L)'
;MNKKGFTLIELIVSIILVSIVLISMTGTLIKLKDTYSLVNEDADARIFGATISKIVNDDLLKNNGIKTIECNEDAKVSICEISMGNNKKRTLEILKNETANDLEKITSNGKEIGTKKYEKTTLRYSDSTTGNVKTILIKTIELITRTNNEEGNDRVTTTGYKFTTLSKEVFNYENVDDNTKVDKMTHITIGLSDEKYNIDLYSSGTYDN
;
A
#
# COMPACT_ATOMS: atom_id res chain seq x y z
N MET A 1 -2.60 19.05 66.42
CA MET A 1 -2.65 18.33 65.15
C MET A 1 -1.96 17.00 65.31
N ASN A 2 -2.73 15.88 65.40
CA ASN A 2 -2.14 14.53 65.44
C ASN A 2 -1.63 14.14 64.06
N LYS A 3 -0.30 14.17 63.91
CA LYS A 3 0.37 13.62 62.72
C LYS A 3 0.37 12.08 62.87
N LYS A 4 -0.62 11.43 62.31
CA LYS A 4 -0.57 9.95 62.16
C LYS A 4 0.43 9.67 61.04
N GLY A 5 1.52 9.04 61.40
CA GLY A 5 2.48 8.53 60.40
C GLY A 5 1.93 7.35 59.63
N PHE A 6 2.31 7.16 58.41
CA PHE A 6 1.99 5.97 57.62
C PHE A 6 2.61 4.74 58.29
N THR A 7 1.85 3.68 58.40
CA THR A 7 2.37 2.39 58.84
C THR A 7 3.17 1.71 57.73
N LEU A 8 4.17 0.93 58.07
CA LEU A 8 5.00 0.19 57.10
C LEU A 8 4.15 -0.69 56.17
N ILE A 9 3.06 -1.25 56.72
CA ILE A 9 2.15 -2.12 55.97
C ILE A 9 1.32 -1.34 54.92
N GLU A 10 0.88 -0.12 55.22
CA GLU A 10 0.17 0.76 54.29
C GLU A 10 1.09 1.17 53.11
N LEU A 11 2.36 1.38 53.39
CA LEU A 11 3.35 1.69 52.34
C LEU A 11 3.54 0.51 51.40
N ILE A 12 3.70 -0.71 51.89
CA ILE A 12 3.87 -1.93 51.11
C ILE A 12 2.65 -2.18 50.25
N VAL A 13 1.44 -2.10 50.82
CA VAL A 13 0.19 -2.30 50.08
C VAL A 13 0.05 -1.24 48.97
N SER A 14 0.36 0.00 49.25
CA SER A 14 0.33 1.09 48.23
C SER A 14 1.27 0.82 47.06
N ILE A 15 2.50 0.37 47.32
CA ILE A 15 3.47 0.03 46.26
C ILE A 15 2.98 -1.13 45.39
N ILE A 16 2.39 -2.16 46.00
CA ILE A 16 1.82 -3.31 45.26
C ILE A 16 0.68 -2.85 44.35
N LEU A 17 -0.26 -2.05 44.88
CA LEU A 17 -1.38 -1.54 44.09
C LEU A 17 -0.92 -0.67 42.93
N VAL A 18 0.02 0.25 43.15
CA VAL A 18 0.60 1.10 42.10
C VAL A 18 1.30 0.23 41.04
N SER A 19 2.03 -0.80 41.44
CA SER A 19 2.69 -1.70 40.49
C SER A 19 1.71 -2.44 39.58
N ILE A 20 0.59 -2.92 40.11
CA ILE A 20 -0.45 -3.60 39.34
C ILE A 20 -1.07 -2.64 38.31
N VAL A 21 -1.37 -1.39 38.72
CA VAL A 21 -1.91 -0.35 37.83
C VAL A 21 -0.91 -0.03 36.70
N LEU A 22 0.37 0.14 37.03
CA LEU A 22 1.41 0.45 36.03
C LEU A 22 1.55 -0.67 34.99
N ILE A 23 1.55 -1.94 35.43
CA ILE A 23 1.63 -3.09 34.52
C ILE A 23 0.43 -3.11 33.57
N SER A 24 -0.79 -2.89 34.11
CA SER A 24 -2.01 -2.84 33.32
C SER A 24 -2.00 -1.70 32.31
N MET A 25 -1.57 -0.50 32.70
CA MET A 25 -1.44 0.67 31.80
C MET A 25 -0.44 0.41 30.68
N THR A 26 0.71 -0.18 31.00
CA THR A 26 1.74 -0.47 30.01
C THR A 26 1.23 -1.43 28.93
N GLY A 27 0.51 -2.48 29.30
CA GLY A 27 -0.11 -3.41 28.36
C GLY A 27 -1.13 -2.75 27.45
N THR A 28 -1.92 -1.82 27.98
CA THR A 28 -2.91 -1.06 27.20
C THR A 28 -2.24 -0.10 26.21
N LEU A 29 -1.17 0.59 26.62
CA LEU A 29 -0.41 1.51 25.77
C LEU A 29 0.28 0.80 24.59
N ILE A 30 0.81 -0.41 24.81
CA ILE A 30 1.40 -1.21 23.73
C ILE A 30 0.34 -1.57 22.69
N LYS A 31 -0.81 -2.09 23.12
CA LYS A 31 -1.92 -2.41 22.22
C LYS A 31 -2.45 -1.19 21.47
N LEU A 32 -2.56 -0.05 22.15
CA LEU A 32 -2.99 1.20 21.53
C LEU A 32 -2.02 1.65 20.44
N LYS A 33 -0.70 1.56 20.71
CA LYS A 33 0.34 1.89 19.73
C LYS A 33 0.25 0.99 18.48
N ASP A 34 0.08 -0.32 18.67
CA ASP A 34 -0.03 -1.26 17.56
C ASP A 34 -1.29 -0.99 16.72
N THR A 35 -2.44 -0.76 17.38
CA THR A 35 -3.69 -0.40 16.70
C THR A 35 -3.56 0.92 15.96
N TYR A 36 -2.92 1.93 16.55
CA TYR A 36 -2.73 3.25 15.94
C TYR A 36 -1.82 3.17 14.71
N SER A 37 -0.77 2.35 14.76
CA SER A 37 0.11 2.09 13.61
C SER A 37 -0.65 1.48 12.44
N LEU A 38 -1.47 0.45 12.70
CA LEU A 38 -2.29 -0.19 11.67
C LEU A 38 -3.31 0.76 11.04
N VAL A 39 -3.99 1.58 11.85
CA VAL A 39 -4.98 2.54 11.35
C VAL A 39 -4.32 3.62 10.49
N ASN A 40 -3.14 4.11 10.87
CA ASN A 40 -2.40 5.09 10.08
C ASN A 40 -1.92 4.51 8.75
N GLU A 41 -1.39 3.28 8.74
CA GLU A 41 -0.98 2.62 7.50
C GLU A 41 -2.15 2.46 6.52
N ASP A 42 -3.33 2.05 7.02
CA ASP A 42 -4.57 1.96 6.25
C ASP A 42 -5.00 3.32 5.68
N ALA A 43 -4.95 4.36 6.49
CA ALA A 43 -5.32 5.72 6.08
C ALA A 43 -4.36 6.27 5.02
N ASP A 44 -3.06 6.09 5.21
CA ASP A 44 -2.03 6.54 4.26
C ASP A 44 -2.16 5.82 2.91
N ALA A 45 -2.42 4.51 2.91
CA ALA A 45 -2.63 3.74 1.69
C ALA A 45 -3.86 4.23 0.92
N ARG A 46 -4.97 4.52 1.61
CA ARG A 46 -6.21 5.05 1.00
C ARG A 46 -6.01 6.45 0.42
N ILE A 47 -5.38 7.35 1.16
CA ILE A 47 -5.10 8.72 0.70
C ILE A 47 -4.18 8.68 -0.52
N PHE A 48 -3.18 7.84 -0.48
CA PHE A 48 -2.25 7.63 -1.58
C PHE A 48 -2.97 7.06 -2.81
N GLY A 49 -3.80 6.03 -2.64
CA GLY A 49 -4.61 5.45 -3.71
C GLY A 49 -5.52 6.48 -4.37
N ALA A 50 -6.26 7.25 -3.58
CA ALA A 50 -7.12 8.31 -4.07
C ALA A 50 -6.34 9.40 -4.82
N THR A 51 -5.13 9.74 -4.37
CA THR A 51 -4.29 10.76 -5.00
C THR A 51 -3.79 10.30 -6.37
N ILE A 52 -3.29 9.07 -6.48
CA ILE A 52 -2.86 8.49 -7.76
C ILE A 52 -4.05 8.40 -8.73
N SER A 53 -5.15 7.83 -8.27
CA SER A 53 -6.36 7.69 -9.06
C SER A 53 -6.81 9.05 -9.63
N LYS A 54 -6.82 10.09 -8.78
CA LYS A 54 -7.18 11.44 -9.21
C LYS A 54 -6.23 11.99 -10.28
N ILE A 55 -4.91 11.90 -10.07
CA ILE A 55 -3.91 12.46 -11.00
C ILE A 55 -4.01 11.77 -12.36
N VAL A 56 -4.12 10.45 -12.38
CA VAL A 56 -4.20 9.69 -13.62
C VAL A 56 -5.53 9.91 -14.32
N ASN A 57 -6.65 9.88 -13.58
CA ASN A 57 -7.97 10.15 -14.15
C ASN A 57 -8.08 11.56 -14.71
N ASP A 58 -7.57 12.58 -14.01
CA ASP A 58 -7.58 13.97 -14.51
C ASP A 58 -6.76 14.12 -15.81
N ASP A 59 -5.63 13.42 -15.93
CA ASP A 59 -4.83 13.44 -17.17
C ASP A 59 -5.54 12.68 -18.30
N LEU A 60 -6.15 11.54 -18.02
CA LEU A 60 -6.93 10.77 -18.99
C LEU A 60 -8.12 11.58 -19.54
N LEU A 61 -8.86 12.22 -18.66
CA LEU A 61 -10.00 13.07 -19.04
C LEU A 61 -9.58 14.27 -19.92
N LYS A 62 -8.48 14.94 -19.57
CA LYS A 62 -7.92 16.06 -20.36
C LYS A 62 -7.47 15.66 -21.75
N ASN A 63 -7.21 14.38 -21.99
CA ASN A 63 -6.70 13.84 -23.23
C ASN A 63 -7.73 13.02 -24.01
N ASN A 64 -9.01 13.30 -23.82
CA ASN A 64 -10.16 12.65 -24.49
C ASN A 64 -10.30 11.15 -24.18
N GLY A 65 -9.97 10.77 -22.96
CA GLY A 65 -10.13 9.41 -22.47
C GLY A 65 -9.15 8.40 -23.08
N ILE A 66 -9.45 7.14 -22.86
CA ILE A 66 -8.63 6.01 -23.32
C ILE A 66 -9.17 5.52 -24.65
N LYS A 67 -8.29 5.34 -25.65
CA LYS A 67 -8.58 4.68 -26.91
C LYS A 67 -8.26 3.19 -26.87
N THR A 68 -7.05 2.85 -26.45
CA THR A 68 -6.60 1.46 -26.28
C THR A 68 -5.69 1.34 -25.05
N ILE A 69 -5.73 0.17 -24.41
CA ILE A 69 -4.82 -0.20 -23.33
C ILE A 69 -4.26 -1.58 -23.63
N GLU A 70 -2.94 -1.68 -23.56
CA GLU A 70 -2.22 -2.95 -23.65
C GLU A 70 -1.39 -3.12 -22.38
N CYS A 71 -1.64 -4.19 -21.63
CA CYS A 71 -0.91 -4.48 -20.40
C CYS A 71 -0.07 -5.74 -20.57
N ASN A 72 1.18 -5.65 -20.14
CA ASN A 72 2.13 -6.74 -20.10
C ASN A 72 2.68 -6.88 -18.68
N GLU A 73 2.78 -8.10 -18.20
CA GLU A 73 3.36 -8.39 -16.90
C GLU A 73 4.59 -9.29 -17.07
N ASP A 74 5.72 -8.82 -16.54
CA ASP A 74 6.95 -9.58 -16.43
C ASP A 74 7.34 -9.70 -14.94
N ALA A 75 8.23 -10.61 -14.60
CA ALA A 75 8.66 -10.86 -13.24
C ALA A 75 9.16 -9.59 -12.50
N LYS A 76 9.79 -8.67 -13.24
CA LYS A 76 10.38 -7.43 -12.67
C LYS A 76 9.59 -6.17 -12.96
N VAL A 77 8.74 -6.18 -13.97
CA VAL A 77 8.04 -4.97 -14.44
C VAL A 77 6.64 -5.36 -14.90
N SER A 78 5.63 -4.65 -14.41
CA SER A 78 4.28 -4.68 -14.98
C SER A 78 4.04 -3.35 -15.68
N ILE A 79 3.67 -3.38 -16.96
CA ILE A 79 3.53 -2.19 -17.80
C ILE A 79 2.15 -2.18 -18.45
N CYS A 80 1.47 -1.03 -18.40
CA CYS A 80 0.30 -0.75 -19.24
C CYS A 80 0.60 0.44 -20.15
N GLU A 81 0.51 0.24 -21.44
CA GLU A 81 0.57 1.30 -22.46
C GLU A 81 -0.85 1.76 -22.76
N ILE A 82 -1.07 3.06 -22.64
CA ILE A 82 -2.37 3.70 -22.77
C ILE A 82 -2.31 4.65 -23.98
N SER A 83 -3.06 4.37 -25.01
CA SER A 83 -3.29 5.31 -26.12
C SER A 83 -4.54 6.12 -25.85
N MET A 84 -4.47 7.43 -26.02
CA MET A 84 -5.56 8.38 -25.77
C MET A 84 -6.22 8.88 -27.03
N GLY A 85 -7.45 9.42 -26.90
CA GLY A 85 -8.25 9.91 -28.03
C GLY A 85 -7.59 11.03 -28.83
N ASN A 86 -6.68 11.80 -28.24
CA ASN A 86 -5.92 12.86 -28.92
C ASN A 86 -4.56 12.39 -29.49
N ASN A 87 -4.38 11.11 -29.73
CA ASN A 87 -3.15 10.46 -30.19
C ASN A 87 -1.94 10.60 -29.24
N LYS A 88 -2.16 10.96 -27.99
CA LYS A 88 -1.13 10.91 -26.95
C LYS A 88 -0.99 9.49 -26.42
N LYS A 89 0.21 9.19 -25.95
CA LYS A 89 0.51 7.91 -25.31
C LYS A 89 0.96 8.12 -23.89
N ARG A 90 0.53 7.25 -23.00
CA ARG A 90 0.98 7.19 -21.60
C ARG A 90 1.44 5.79 -21.28
N THR A 91 2.39 5.71 -20.38
CA THR A 91 2.87 4.45 -19.84
C THR A 91 2.68 4.48 -18.33
N LEU A 92 1.97 3.50 -17.81
CA LEU A 92 1.85 3.23 -16.39
C LEU A 92 2.63 1.95 -16.11
N GLU A 93 3.58 2.00 -15.20
CA GLU A 93 4.45 0.87 -14.92
C GLU A 93 4.69 0.70 -13.42
N ILE A 94 4.80 -0.56 -13.00
CA ILE A 94 5.25 -0.95 -11.67
C ILE A 94 6.61 -1.62 -11.83
N LEU A 95 7.63 -1.02 -11.25
CA LEU A 95 8.97 -1.57 -11.15
C LEU A 95 9.07 -2.34 -9.83
N LYS A 96 9.28 -3.64 -9.92
CA LYS A 96 9.49 -4.53 -8.77
C LYS A 96 11.01 -4.64 -8.55
N ASN A 97 11.55 -3.82 -7.66
CA ASN A 97 12.94 -3.95 -7.26
C ASN A 97 13.05 -5.10 -6.26
N GLU A 98 13.32 -6.29 -6.76
CA GLU A 98 13.76 -7.41 -5.92
C GLU A 98 15.20 -7.15 -5.47
N THR A 99 15.38 -6.34 -4.46
CA THR A 99 16.63 -6.34 -3.69
C THR A 99 16.59 -7.55 -2.76
N ALA A 100 16.76 -8.74 -3.35
CA ALA A 100 16.88 -10.01 -2.62
C ALA A 100 18.08 -10.04 -1.63
N ASN A 101 18.88 -8.98 -1.60
CA ASN A 101 20.11 -8.88 -0.82
C ASN A 101 20.02 -7.97 0.41
N ASP A 102 18.90 -7.29 0.63
CA ASP A 102 18.75 -6.43 1.81
C ASP A 102 18.11 -7.19 2.99
N LEU A 103 18.65 -8.39 3.27
CA LEU A 103 18.38 -9.11 4.51
C LEU A 103 19.29 -8.54 5.58
N GLU A 104 18.74 -7.71 6.44
CA GLU A 104 19.42 -7.20 7.63
C GLU A 104 19.23 -8.20 8.78
N LYS A 105 20.32 -8.63 9.38
CA LYS A 105 20.28 -9.50 10.56
C LYS A 105 19.98 -8.66 11.80
N ILE A 106 18.96 -9.05 12.53
CA ILE A 106 18.65 -8.46 13.84
C ILE A 106 19.47 -9.21 14.88
N THR A 107 20.36 -8.51 15.56
CA THR A 107 21.21 -9.12 16.62
C THR A 107 20.92 -8.50 17.97
N SER A 108 20.91 -9.35 19.02
CA SER A 108 20.85 -8.93 20.41
C SER A 108 21.95 -9.67 21.18
N ASN A 109 22.79 -8.93 21.90
CA ASN A 109 23.92 -9.48 22.64
C ASN A 109 24.84 -10.37 21.78
N GLY A 110 25.05 -10.01 20.52
CA GLY A 110 25.88 -10.78 19.59
C GLY A 110 25.23 -12.05 19.02
N LYS A 111 24.01 -12.41 19.43
CA LYS A 111 23.24 -13.52 18.89
C LYS A 111 22.23 -13.01 17.86
N GLU A 112 22.14 -13.67 16.71
CA GLU A 112 21.09 -13.40 15.72
C GLU A 112 19.74 -13.82 16.29
N ILE A 113 18.81 -12.87 16.39
CA ILE A 113 17.44 -13.05 16.91
C ILE A 113 16.38 -12.90 15.83
N GLY A 114 16.77 -12.60 14.59
CA GLY A 114 15.85 -12.48 13.49
C GLY A 114 16.45 -11.84 12.26
N THR A 115 15.60 -11.67 11.25
CA THR A 115 15.94 -11.03 9.98
C THR A 115 14.93 -9.95 9.62
N LYS A 116 15.39 -8.98 8.82
CA LYS A 116 14.56 -7.91 8.27
C LYS A 116 14.77 -7.86 6.76
N LYS A 117 13.70 -8.01 5.99
CA LYS A 117 13.70 -7.96 4.53
C LYS A 117 13.00 -6.69 4.07
N TYR A 118 13.59 -6.01 3.10
CA TYR A 118 13.05 -4.82 2.47
C TYR A 118 12.65 -5.14 1.03
N GLU A 119 11.42 -4.81 0.66
CA GLU A 119 10.93 -4.93 -0.71
C GLU A 119 10.45 -3.56 -1.19
N LYS A 120 11.17 -2.99 -2.17
CA LYS A 120 10.81 -1.70 -2.77
C LYS A 120 10.09 -1.91 -4.09
N THR A 121 9.00 -1.17 -4.28
CA THR A 121 8.29 -1.10 -5.55
C THR A 121 8.04 0.34 -5.94
N THR A 122 8.14 0.63 -7.24
CA THR A 122 7.96 1.99 -7.76
C THR A 122 6.87 1.99 -8.82
N LEU A 123 5.84 2.79 -8.60
CA LEU A 123 4.85 3.13 -9.61
C LEU A 123 5.33 4.37 -10.36
N ARG A 124 5.33 4.30 -11.70
CA ARG A 124 5.68 5.40 -12.58
C ARG A 124 4.59 5.61 -13.64
N TYR A 125 4.12 6.84 -13.76
CA TYR A 125 3.21 7.28 -14.82
C TYR A 125 3.92 8.32 -15.68
N SER A 126 3.97 8.10 -16.99
CA SER A 126 4.82 8.86 -17.89
C SER A 126 4.12 9.20 -19.20
N ASP A 127 4.50 10.33 -19.79
CA ASP A 127 4.18 10.69 -21.18
C ASP A 127 5.20 10.01 -22.11
N SER A 128 4.72 9.14 -22.97
CA SER A 128 5.52 8.40 -23.97
C SER A 128 5.19 8.80 -25.41
N THR A 129 4.46 9.90 -25.61
CA THR A 129 3.93 10.35 -26.92
C THR A 129 5.05 10.61 -27.96
N THR A 130 6.17 11.20 -27.54
CA THR A 130 7.22 11.67 -28.47
C THR A 130 8.47 10.78 -28.51
N GLY A 131 8.40 9.59 -27.90
CA GLY A 131 9.59 8.73 -27.74
C GLY A 131 10.54 9.15 -26.60
N ASN A 132 10.53 10.41 -26.19
CA ASN A 132 11.19 10.87 -24.99
C ASN A 132 10.23 10.71 -23.80
N VAL A 133 10.50 9.73 -22.94
CA VAL A 133 9.65 9.44 -21.77
C VAL A 133 9.78 10.56 -20.74
N LYS A 134 8.69 11.29 -20.50
CA LYS A 134 8.62 12.32 -19.47
C LYS A 134 7.77 11.82 -18.30
N THR A 135 8.37 11.64 -17.16
CA THR A 135 7.66 11.22 -15.95
C THR A 135 6.71 12.31 -15.46
N ILE A 136 5.44 11.95 -15.29
CA ILE A 136 4.38 12.80 -14.73
C ILE A 136 4.26 12.54 -13.24
N LEU A 137 4.28 11.27 -12.84
CA LEU A 137 4.18 10.83 -11.45
C LEU A 137 5.17 9.68 -11.22
N ILE A 138 5.86 9.73 -10.11
CA ILE A 138 6.67 8.62 -9.61
C ILE A 138 6.44 8.47 -8.10
N LYS A 139 6.22 7.25 -7.66
CA LYS A 139 6.07 6.93 -6.24
C LYS A 139 6.73 5.61 -5.92
N THR A 140 7.67 5.64 -5.00
CA THR A 140 8.30 4.45 -4.42
C THR A 140 7.73 4.18 -3.04
N ILE A 141 7.38 2.95 -2.78
CA ILE A 141 6.90 2.44 -1.49
C ILE A 141 7.72 1.22 -1.09
N GLU A 142 7.72 0.93 0.20
CA GLU A 142 8.54 -0.13 0.79
C GLU A 142 7.70 -1.00 1.72
N LEU A 143 7.85 -2.30 1.56
CA LEU A 143 7.34 -3.31 2.46
C LEU A 143 8.49 -3.88 3.27
N ILE A 144 8.34 -3.88 4.59
CA ILE A 144 9.34 -4.39 5.52
C ILE A 144 8.78 -5.63 6.19
N THR A 145 9.45 -6.77 6.00
CA THR A 145 9.12 -8.02 6.68
C THR A 145 10.18 -8.31 7.73
N ARG A 146 9.75 -8.45 8.97
CA ARG A 146 10.61 -8.86 10.10
C ARG A 146 10.24 -10.27 10.51
N THR A 147 11.25 -11.13 10.60
CA THR A 147 11.11 -12.48 11.13
C THR A 147 11.93 -12.55 12.42
N ASN A 148 11.27 -12.74 13.55
CA ASN A 148 11.93 -12.96 14.84
C ASN A 148 11.99 -14.46 15.07
N ASN A 149 13.21 -14.97 15.31
CA ASN A 149 13.45 -16.38 15.65
C ASN A 149 13.26 -16.54 17.16
N GLU A 150 12.08 -16.90 17.59
CA GLU A 150 11.80 -17.34 18.97
C GLU A 150 11.87 -18.87 19.00
N GLU A 151 12.42 -19.45 20.10
CA GLU A 151 12.57 -20.90 20.22
C GLU A 151 11.24 -21.62 20.00
N GLY A 152 11.08 -22.20 18.81
CA GLY A 152 9.92 -23.02 18.43
C GLY A 152 8.81 -22.31 17.62
N ASN A 153 8.84 -20.97 17.46
CA ASN A 153 7.87 -20.24 16.65
C ASN A 153 8.50 -18.98 16.04
N ASP A 154 8.70 -18.97 14.73
CA ASP A 154 9.09 -17.76 14.02
C ASP A 154 7.90 -16.81 13.94
N ARG A 155 8.03 -15.63 14.54
CA ARG A 155 7.03 -14.58 14.43
C ARG A 155 7.37 -13.66 13.28
N VAL A 156 6.50 -13.66 12.25
CA VAL A 156 6.63 -12.77 11.11
C VAL A 156 5.72 -11.55 11.30
N THR A 157 6.27 -10.37 11.15
CA THR A 157 5.51 -9.10 11.15
C THR A 157 5.85 -8.32 9.89
N THR A 158 4.82 -7.78 9.23
CA THR A 158 4.96 -7.00 8.01
C THR A 158 4.51 -5.57 8.29
N THR A 159 5.25 -4.59 7.79
CA THR A 159 4.97 -3.16 7.95
C THR A 159 5.17 -2.47 6.60
N GLY A 160 4.27 -1.53 6.26
CA GLY A 160 4.27 -0.85 4.97
C GLY A 160 3.50 -1.62 3.90
N TYR A 161 3.65 -1.22 2.66
CA TYR A 161 2.95 -1.81 1.51
C TYR A 161 3.83 -1.78 0.27
N LYS A 162 3.46 -2.62 -0.72
CA LYS A 162 4.11 -2.67 -2.03
C LYS A 162 3.05 -2.69 -3.13
N PHE A 163 3.42 -2.21 -4.31
CA PHE A 163 2.63 -2.45 -5.52
C PHE A 163 2.78 -3.92 -5.94
N THR A 164 1.66 -4.57 -6.21
CA THR A 164 1.65 -6.01 -6.54
C THR A 164 1.36 -6.27 -7.99
N THR A 165 0.29 -5.68 -8.51
CA THR A 165 -0.22 -5.96 -9.84
C THR A 165 -0.60 -4.68 -10.58
N LEU A 166 -0.54 -4.75 -11.90
CA LEU A 166 -1.08 -3.76 -12.81
C LEU A 166 -1.85 -4.54 -13.87
N SER A 167 -3.17 -4.45 -13.85
CA SER A 167 -4.03 -5.21 -14.73
C SER A 167 -5.04 -4.32 -15.45
N LYS A 168 -5.54 -4.85 -16.56
CA LYS A 168 -6.64 -4.27 -17.34
C LYS A 168 -7.85 -5.17 -17.17
N GLU A 169 -8.99 -4.58 -16.80
CA GLU A 169 -10.28 -5.27 -16.79
C GLU A 169 -11.26 -4.53 -17.69
N VAL A 170 -12.04 -5.29 -18.47
CA VAL A 170 -13.06 -4.74 -19.35
C VAL A 170 -14.42 -5.20 -18.84
N PHE A 171 -15.27 -4.25 -18.49
CA PHE A 171 -16.65 -4.49 -18.08
C PHE A 171 -17.58 -4.16 -19.23
N ASN A 172 -18.51 -5.07 -19.53
CA ASN A 172 -19.58 -4.84 -20.48
C ASN A 172 -20.82 -4.45 -19.69
N TYR A 173 -21.40 -3.29 -19.98
CA TYR A 173 -22.68 -2.85 -19.42
C TYR A 173 -23.77 -3.01 -20.49
N GLU A 174 -24.84 -3.72 -20.17
CA GLU A 174 -26.05 -3.71 -20.97
C GLU A 174 -26.76 -2.38 -20.74
N ASN A 175 -26.97 -1.62 -21.79
CA ASN A 175 -27.75 -0.37 -21.71
C ASN A 175 -29.22 -0.72 -21.51
N VAL A 176 -29.81 -0.28 -20.40
CA VAL A 176 -31.21 -0.63 -20.05
C VAL A 176 -32.22 -0.06 -21.04
N ASP A 177 -31.85 1.01 -21.73
CA ASP A 177 -32.75 1.70 -22.70
C ASP A 177 -32.58 1.22 -24.15
N ASP A 178 -31.50 0.53 -24.49
CA ASP A 178 -31.24 -0.01 -25.82
C ASP A 178 -30.48 -1.34 -25.74
N ASN A 179 -31.23 -2.44 -25.76
CA ASN A 179 -30.68 -3.82 -25.63
C ASN A 179 -29.69 -4.21 -26.75
N THR A 180 -29.40 -3.33 -27.69
CA THR A 180 -28.47 -3.56 -28.80
C THR A 180 -27.12 -2.89 -28.62
N LYS A 181 -26.96 -2.03 -27.60
CA LYS A 181 -25.69 -1.34 -27.30
C LYS A 181 -25.08 -1.87 -26.04
N VAL A 182 -23.88 -2.43 -26.16
CA VAL A 182 -23.03 -2.82 -25.03
C VAL A 182 -21.98 -1.74 -24.84
N ASP A 183 -22.09 -0.96 -23.77
CA ASP A 183 -21.06 -0.01 -23.39
C ASP A 183 -19.93 -0.77 -22.68
N LYS A 184 -18.72 -0.64 -23.21
CA LYS A 184 -17.52 -1.23 -22.62
C LYS A 184 -16.81 -0.20 -21.76
N MET A 185 -16.59 -0.51 -20.51
CA MET A 185 -15.79 0.29 -19.60
C MET A 185 -14.48 -0.45 -19.27
N THR A 186 -13.37 0.22 -19.46
CA THR A 186 -12.06 -0.37 -19.18
C THR A 186 -11.51 0.22 -17.88
N HIS A 187 -11.17 -0.64 -16.95
CA HIS A 187 -10.51 -0.29 -15.70
C HIS A 187 -9.04 -0.69 -15.76
N ILE A 188 -8.18 0.15 -15.20
CA ILE A 188 -6.82 -0.24 -14.85
C ILE A 188 -6.79 -0.37 -13.34
N THR A 189 -6.47 -1.56 -12.87
CA THR A 189 -6.37 -1.84 -11.44
C THR A 189 -4.91 -1.89 -11.04
N ILE A 190 -4.54 -1.11 -10.02
CA ILE A 190 -3.23 -1.13 -9.40
C ILE A 190 -3.39 -1.81 -8.05
N GLY A 191 -2.83 -3.00 -7.87
CA GLY A 191 -2.85 -3.70 -6.60
C GLY A 191 -1.84 -3.12 -5.61
N LEU A 192 -2.26 -2.97 -4.38
CA LEU A 192 -1.41 -2.72 -3.20
C LEU A 192 -1.45 -3.96 -2.31
N SER A 193 -0.39 -4.27 -1.59
CA SER A 193 -0.21 -5.45 -0.73
C SER A 193 -1.51 -5.97 -0.12
N ASP A 194 -1.75 -7.26 -0.14
CA ASP A 194 -2.92 -7.95 0.44
C ASP A 194 -4.25 -7.74 -0.30
N GLU A 195 -4.23 -7.28 -1.57
CA GLU A 195 -5.43 -7.05 -2.41
C GLU A 195 -6.50 -6.12 -1.78
N LYS A 196 -6.25 -5.61 -0.60
CA LYS A 196 -7.19 -4.79 0.17
C LYS A 196 -7.41 -3.40 -0.41
N TYR A 197 -6.47 -2.90 -1.20
CA TYR A 197 -6.47 -1.55 -1.74
C TYR A 197 -6.23 -1.59 -3.25
N ASN A 198 -7.28 -1.80 -4.02
CA ASN A 198 -7.25 -1.59 -5.45
C ASN A 198 -7.44 -0.09 -5.73
N ILE A 199 -6.58 0.44 -6.56
CA ILE A 199 -6.69 1.79 -7.08
C ILE A 199 -7.29 1.68 -8.46
N ASP A 200 -8.59 1.94 -8.57
CA ASP A 200 -9.30 1.84 -9.84
C ASP A 200 -9.16 3.16 -10.61
N LEU A 201 -8.67 3.06 -11.83
CA LEU A 201 -8.60 4.16 -12.78
C LEU A 201 -9.69 3.96 -13.81
N TYR A 202 -10.67 4.84 -13.77
CA TYR A 202 -11.82 4.77 -14.69
C TYR A 202 -11.56 5.57 -15.95
N SER A 203 -11.77 4.95 -17.12
CA SER A 203 -11.90 5.70 -18.36
C SER A 203 -13.38 5.85 -18.70
N SER A 204 -13.88 7.06 -18.73
CA SER A 204 -15.19 7.32 -19.30
C SER A 204 -15.09 7.22 -20.83
N GLY A 205 -15.63 6.12 -21.37
CA GLY A 205 -15.93 6.00 -22.79
C GLY A 205 -14.77 5.55 -23.67
N THR A 206 -14.52 4.25 -23.74
CA THR A 206 -14.01 3.62 -24.96
C THR A 206 -15.24 3.20 -25.78
N TYR A 207 -15.63 4.04 -26.72
CA TYR A 207 -16.55 3.61 -27.78
C TYR A 207 -15.68 2.94 -28.84
N ASP A 208 -15.63 1.62 -28.84
CA ASP A 208 -15.19 0.87 -30.03
C ASP A 208 -16.34 0.87 -31.00
N ASN A 209 -16.22 1.66 -32.08
CA ASN A 209 -17.02 1.50 -33.28
C ASN A 209 -16.52 0.31 -34.08
#